data_402eb9dda1bce5369335ef7b83f1780e
#
_entry.id   402eb9dda1bce5369335ef7b83f1780e
#
_cell.length_a   1.000
_cell.length_b   1.000
_cell.length_c   1.000
_cell.angle_alpha   90.00
_cell.angle_beta   90.00
_cell.angle_gamma   90.00
#
_symmetry.space_group_name_H-M   'P 1'
#
loop_
_entity.id
_entity.type
_entity.pdbx_description
1 polymer ?
#
loop_
_entity_poly.entity_id
_entity_poly.type
_entity_poly.pdbx_seq_one_letter_code
_entity_poly.pdbx_strand_id
1 'polypeptide(L)'
;DFGGEKAAAVTSYLIDLYNNPHFVVDADGSGIAGLRDGSINAMFTGSWDAASIKEILGDDMGVAALPAFTLNGEQKQMYAYAGSKAIGVNTNTKYLVQAVELALYLGSAEAQQLHYELRNVIPCNTTLLADPAIANDALVAAQNDTFDRTSILQPFVPAMNNCWTPVENMGKGIRNGTITAANAAEQTEAMNEAMNSDGIS
;
A
#
# COMPACT_ATOMS: atom_id res chain seq x y z
N ASP A 1 0.20 -18.21 3.42
CA ASP A 1 -0.94 -18.79 4.09
C ASP A 1 -1.60 -17.71 4.96
N PHE A 2 -2.89 -17.43 4.69
CA PHE A 2 -3.70 -16.44 5.39
C PHE A 2 -4.82 -17.09 6.22
N GLY A 3 -4.71 -18.36 6.51
CA GLY A 3 -5.65 -19.15 7.32
C GLY A 3 -5.18 -19.34 8.77
N GLY A 4 -5.97 -20.11 9.52
CA GLY A 4 -5.70 -20.52 10.88
C GLY A 4 -6.06 -19.48 11.95
N GLU A 5 -5.80 -19.83 13.20
CA GLU A 5 -6.20 -19.04 14.38
C GLU A 5 -5.64 -17.60 14.38
N LYS A 6 -4.41 -17.41 13.91
CA LYS A 6 -3.81 -16.06 13.85
C LYS A 6 -4.52 -15.17 12.84
N ALA A 7 -4.86 -15.71 11.69
CA ALA A 7 -5.58 -14.96 10.67
C ALA A 7 -7.02 -14.65 11.12
N ALA A 8 -7.70 -15.62 11.74
CA ALA A 8 -9.02 -15.40 12.34
C ALA A 8 -9.00 -14.30 13.43
N ALA A 9 -7.94 -14.24 14.24
CA ALA A 9 -7.77 -13.17 15.22
C ALA A 9 -7.60 -11.80 14.56
N VAL A 10 -6.89 -11.72 13.43
CA VAL A 10 -6.78 -10.48 12.63
C VAL A 10 -8.15 -10.09 12.06
N THR A 11 -8.91 -11.03 11.51
CA THR A 11 -10.27 -10.76 11.03
C THR A 11 -11.17 -10.22 12.15
N SER A 12 -11.10 -10.81 13.34
CA SER A 12 -11.84 -10.30 14.50
C SER A 12 -11.41 -8.87 14.88
N TYR A 13 -10.11 -8.59 14.88
CA TYR A 13 -9.60 -7.24 15.10
C TYR A 13 -10.12 -6.24 14.05
N LEU A 14 -10.16 -6.62 12.77
CA LEU A 14 -10.70 -5.77 11.71
C LEU A 14 -12.20 -5.50 11.90
N ILE A 15 -12.98 -6.50 12.35
CA ILE A 15 -14.40 -6.33 12.68
C ILE A 15 -14.54 -5.28 13.79
N ASP A 16 -13.75 -5.38 14.85
CA ASP A 16 -13.78 -4.41 15.95
C ASP A 16 -13.35 -3.01 15.50
N LEU A 17 -12.33 -2.93 14.64
CA LEU A 17 -11.87 -1.68 14.06
C LEU A 17 -12.95 -1.02 13.19
N TYR A 18 -13.64 -1.77 12.35
CA TYR A 18 -14.71 -1.27 11.47
C TYR A 18 -15.94 -0.81 12.25
N ASN A 19 -16.16 -1.37 13.44
CA ASN A 19 -17.21 -0.96 14.38
C ASN A 19 -16.79 0.21 15.26
N ASN A 20 -15.54 0.67 15.20
CA ASN A 20 -15.08 1.84 15.94
C ASN A 20 -15.68 3.11 15.31
N PRO A 21 -16.42 3.95 16.09
CA PRO A 21 -17.05 5.16 15.56
C PRO A 21 -16.06 6.23 15.06
N HIS A 22 -14.79 6.09 15.40
CA HIS A 22 -13.71 6.98 14.92
C HIS A 22 -12.94 6.42 13.74
N PHE A 23 -13.34 5.25 13.21
CA PHE A 23 -12.72 4.64 12.05
C PHE A 23 -13.67 4.70 10.85
N VAL A 24 -13.23 5.32 9.76
CA VAL A 24 -13.98 5.42 8.52
C VAL A 24 -13.37 4.50 7.48
N VAL A 25 -14.17 3.62 6.91
CA VAL A 25 -13.75 2.75 5.80
C VAL A 25 -13.91 3.53 4.50
N ASP A 26 -12.78 3.84 3.87
CA ASP A 26 -12.76 4.50 2.56
C ASP A 26 -12.98 3.48 1.44
N ALA A 27 -14.22 3.33 1.01
CA ALA A 27 -14.56 2.42 -0.08
C ALA A 27 -14.67 3.11 -1.45
N ASP A 28 -14.80 4.42 -1.47
CA ASP A 28 -15.19 5.20 -2.66
C ASP A 28 -14.17 6.32 -2.97
N GLY A 29 -13.00 6.33 -2.31
CA GLY A 29 -12.03 7.42 -2.41
C GLY A 29 -12.46 8.68 -1.64
N SER A 30 -13.38 8.54 -0.68
CA SER A 30 -13.88 9.65 0.12
C SER A 30 -12.90 10.14 1.19
N GLY A 31 -11.82 9.39 1.47
CA GLY A 31 -10.81 9.76 2.46
C GLY A 31 -10.15 11.11 2.17
N ILE A 32 -9.79 11.37 0.92
CA ILE A 32 -9.24 12.66 0.48
C ILE A 32 -10.24 13.80 0.69
N ALA A 33 -11.53 13.57 0.40
CA ALA A 33 -12.57 14.56 0.65
C ALA A 33 -12.75 14.83 2.15
N GLY A 34 -12.68 13.78 2.98
CA GLY A 34 -12.75 13.89 4.44
C GLY A 34 -11.56 14.63 5.06
N LEU A 35 -10.35 14.50 4.50
CA LEU A 35 -9.21 15.33 4.90
C LEU A 35 -9.46 16.81 4.55
N ARG A 36 -10.07 17.08 3.39
CA ARG A 36 -10.35 18.44 2.93
C ARG A 36 -11.40 19.15 3.77
N ASP A 37 -12.46 18.46 4.18
CA ASP A 37 -13.54 19.05 4.99
C ASP A 37 -13.32 18.92 6.50
N GLY A 38 -12.22 18.27 6.91
CA GLY A 38 -11.84 18.10 8.31
C GLY A 38 -12.62 17.02 9.07
N SER A 39 -13.41 16.20 8.39
CA SER A 39 -14.10 15.05 8.99
C SER A 39 -13.18 13.87 9.27
N ILE A 40 -12.03 13.81 8.60
CA ILE A 40 -10.97 12.82 8.78
C ILE A 40 -9.66 13.55 9.10
N ASN A 41 -8.93 13.09 10.10
CA ASN A 41 -7.65 13.68 10.53
C ASN A 41 -6.43 12.84 10.12
N ALA A 42 -6.62 11.59 9.74
CA ALA A 42 -5.55 10.70 9.30
C ALA A 42 -6.11 9.61 8.39
N MET A 43 -5.29 9.12 7.47
CA MET A 43 -5.65 8.00 6.60
C MET A 43 -4.45 7.11 6.31
N PHE A 44 -4.73 5.84 6.05
CA PHE A 44 -3.76 4.93 5.47
C PHE A 44 -3.83 5.03 3.96
N THR A 45 -2.70 5.35 3.34
CA THR A 45 -2.61 5.42 1.88
C THR A 45 -1.17 5.20 1.41
N GLY A 46 -0.95 5.21 0.11
CA GLY A 46 0.38 5.15 -0.47
C GLY A 46 0.88 6.52 -0.93
N SER A 47 2.14 6.57 -1.35
CA SER A 47 2.79 7.81 -1.83
C SER A 47 2.11 8.45 -3.04
N TRP A 48 1.25 7.72 -3.74
CA TRP A 48 0.49 8.25 -4.89
C TRP A 48 -0.50 9.35 -4.53
N ASP A 49 -0.95 9.43 -3.27
CA ASP A 49 -1.85 10.48 -2.78
C ASP A 49 -1.11 11.67 -2.16
N ALA A 50 0.20 11.57 -1.98
CA ALA A 50 0.99 12.57 -1.26
C ALA A 50 0.83 13.98 -1.83
N ALA A 51 0.83 14.13 -3.15
CA ALA A 51 0.66 15.45 -3.79
C ALA A 51 -0.73 16.05 -3.49
N SER A 52 -1.80 15.25 -3.59
CA SER A 52 -3.16 15.71 -3.31
C SER A 52 -3.36 16.05 -1.84
N ILE A 53 -2.76 15.27 -0.93
CA ILE A 53 -2.83 15.53 0.51
C ILE A 53 -2.03 16.79 0.87
N LYS A 54 -0.85 16.98 0.26
CA LYS A 54 -0.04 18.19 0.46
C LYS A 54 -0.77 19.45 -0.03
N GLU A 55 -1.50 19.36 -1.14
CA GLU A 55 -2.33 20.46 -1.63
C GLU A 55 -3.44 20.85 -0.64
N ILE A 56 -4.01 19.85 0.06
CA ILE A 56 -5.09 20.06 1.04
C ILE A 56 -4.56 20.60 2.37
N LEU A 57 -3.52 19.97 2.91
CA LEU A 57 -3.03 20.22 4.28
C LEU A 57 -1.88 21.22 4.35
N GLY A 58 -1.22 21.49 3.22
CA GLY A 58 -0.09 22.42 3.22
C GLY A 58 1.01 21.99 4.19
N ASP A 59 1.41 22.89 5.07
CA ASP A 59 2.46 22.67 6.07
C ASP A 59 1.99 21.84 7.28
N ASP A 60 0.68 21.62 7.42
CA ASP A 60 0.11 20.76 8.47
C ASP A 60 0.15 19.27 8.10
N MET A 61 0.62 18.92 6.89
CA MET A 61 0.74 17.53 6.46
C MET A 61 1.83 16.80 7.25
N GLY A 62 1.41 15.80 8.04
CA GLY A 62 2.31 14.83 8.66
C GLY A 62 2.32 13.50 7.92
N VAL A 63 3.47 12.84 7.86
CA VAL A 63 3.63 11.50 7.26
C VAL A 63 4.43 10.60 8.20
N ALA A 64 4.09 9.32 8.25
CA ALA A 64 4.77 8.33 9.08
C ALA A 64 4.68 6.94 8.46
N ALA A 65 5.58 6.05 8.86
CA ALA A 65 5.45 4.62 8.60
C ALA A 65 4.20 4.04 9.28
N LEU A 66 3.78 2.84 8.86
CA LEU A 66 2.61 2.18 9.44
C LEU A 66 2.76 1.95 10.95
N PRO A 67 1.69 2.19 11.74
CA PRO A 67 1.73 2.02 13.18
C PRO A 67 1.74 0.55 13.59
N ALA A 68 2.08 0.30 14.86
CA ALA A 68 1.77 -0.94 15.53
C ALA A 68 0.34 -0.93 16.06
N PHE A 69 -0.24 -2.10 16.25
CA PHE A 69 -1.55 -2.31 16.86
C PHE A 69 -1.49 -3.43 17.91
N THR A 70 -2.46 -3.48 18.78
CA THR A 70 -2.53 -4.53 19.80
C THR A 70 -3.44 -5.65 19.34
N LEU A 71 -2.91 -6.87 19.27
CA LEU A 71 -3.65 -8.09 18.96
C LEU A 71 -3.45 -9.10 20.10
N ASN A 72 -4.53 -9.52 20.75
CA ASN A 72 -4.50 -10.47 21.86
C ASN A 72 -3.51 -10.06 22.99
N GLY A 73 -3.43 -8.75 23.28
CA GLY A 73 -2.54 -8.20 24.32
C GLY A 73 -1.08 -8.00 23.90
N GLU A 74 -0.72 -8.36 22.69
CA GLU A 74 0.64 -8.18 22.15
C GLU A 74 0.68 -7.06 21.11
N GLN A 75 1.74 -6.27 21.13
CA GLN A 75 2.01 -5.29 20.07
C GLN A 75 2.44 -6.00 18.78
N LYS A 76 1.74 -5.72 17.70
CA LYS A 76 2.04 -6.22 16.35
C LYS A 76 2.27 -5.04 15.41
N GLN A 77 3.34 -5.12 14.64
CA GLN A 77 3.62 -4.13 13.61
C GLN A 77 2.74 -4.39 12.39
N MET A 78 2.11 -3.35 11.85
CA MET A 78 1.49 -3.41 10.52
C MET A 78 2.58 -3.42 9.45
N TYR A 79 2.38 -4.23 8.41
CA TYR A 79 3.27 -4.32 7.27
C TYR A 79 2.55 -3.94 5.99
N ALA A 80 3.26 -3.26 5.09
CA ALA A 80 2.82 -3.01 3.72
C ALA A 80 3.60 -3.86 2.73
N TYR A 81 3.03 -4.09 1.57
CA TYR A 81 3.82 -4.55 0.44
C TYR A 81 4.67 -3.41 -0.10
N ALA A 82 5.95 -3.69 -0.31
CA ALA A 82 6.88 -2.82 -1.00
C ALA A 82 7.17 -3.37 -2.40
N GLY A 83 7.46 -2.47 -3.32
CA GLY A 83 7.84 -2.81 -4.68
C GLY A 83 8.51 -1.64 -5.38
N SER A 84 9.13 -1.92 -6.49
CA SER A 84 9.70 -0.90 -7.37
C SER A 84 9.03 -0.93 -8.74
N LYS A 85 9.06 0.21 -9.43
CA LYS A 85 8.65 0.28 -10.83
C LYS A 85 9.86 -0.04 -11.71
N ALA A 86 9.67 -0.94 -12.66
CA ALA A 86 10.71 -1.31 -13.62
C ALA A 86 10.28 -0.93 -15.04
N ILE A 87 11.26 -0.62 -15.86
CA ILE A 87 11.07 -0.32 -17.27
C ILE A 87 11.70 -1.47 -18.08
N GLY A 88 10.89 -2.10 -18.90
CA GLY A 88 11.32 -3.18 -19.77
C GLY A 88 11.13 -2.83 -21.24
N VAL A 89 12.00 -3.39 -22.09
CA VAL A 89 11.88 -3.29 -23.55
C VAL A 89 11.20 -4.55 -24.08
N ASN A 90 10.12 -4.37 -24.84
CA ASN A 90 9.47 -5.49 -25.52
C ASN A 90 10.39 -6.04 -26.63
N THR A 91 10.75 -7.31 -26.54
CA THR A 91 11.64 -7.98 -27.48
C THR A 91 11.07 -8.06 -28.92
N ASN A 92 9.76 -7.90 -29.09
CA ASN A 92 9.10 -7.89 -30.39
C ASN A 92 9.03 -6.51 -31.04
N THR A 93 9.67 -5.49 -30.43
CA THR A 93 9.68 -4.13 -31.00
C THR A 93 10.42 -4.10 -32.35
N LYS A 94 9.90 -3.34 -33.31
CA LYS A 94 10.57 -3.05 -34.58
C LYS A 94 11.66 -1.97 -34.44
N TYR A 95 11.72 -1.29 -33.28
CA TYR A 95 12.59 -0.15 -33.02
C TYR A 95 13.45 -0.41 -31.79
N LEU A 96 14.19 -1.52 -31.78
CA LEU A 96 14.91 -1.99 -30.59
C LEU A 96 15.88 -0.94 -30.02
N VAL A 97 16.65 -0.29 -30.89
CA VAL A 97 17.65 0.72 -30.45
C VAL A 97 16.95 1.86 -29.74
N GLN A 98 15.92 2.44 -30.35
CA GLN A 98 15.17 3.56 -29.77
C GLN A 98 14.45 3.18 -28.48
N ALA A 99 13.91 1.95 -28.42
CA ALA A 99 13.25 1.45 -27.22
C ALA A 99 14.24 1.26 -26.05
N VAL A 100 15.46 0.79 -26.35
CA VAL A 100 16.52 0.67 -25.34
C VAL A 100 16.98 2.05 -24.87
N GLU A 101 17.23 3.00 -25.79
CA GLU A 101 17.59 4.37 -25.44
C GLU A 101 16.53 5.05 -24.55
N LEU A 102 15.25 4.87 -24.90
CA LEU A 102 14.13 5.38 -24.08
C LEU A 102 14.10 4.72 -22.69
N ALA A 103 14.28 3.41 -22.61
CA ALA A 103 14.30 2.69 -21.34
C ALA A 103 15.46 3.16 -20.44
N LEU A 104 16.65 3.37 -21.01
CA LEU A 104 17.82 3.90 -20.32
C LEU A 104 17.59 5.33 -19.84
N TYR A 105 16.96 6.19 -20.67
CA TYR A 105 16.60 7.54 -20.26
C TYR A 105 15.59 7.53 -19.11
N LEU A 106 14.51 6.76 -19.21
CA LEU A 106 13.49 6.67 -18.16
C LEU A 106 14.03 6.11 -16.83
N GLY A 107 15.08 5.30 -16.87
CA GLY A 107 15.81 4.82 -15.68
C GLY A 107 16.95 5.73 -15.22
N SER A 108 17.25 6.81 -15.94
CA SER A 108 18.36 7.71 -15.63
C SER A 108 18.12 8.52 -14.36
N ALA A 109 19.19 9.08 -13.78
CA ALA A 109 19.09 10.00 -12.65
C ALA A 109 18.22 11.23 -12.99
N GLU A 110 18.37 11.77 -14.20
CA GLU A 110 17.58 12.91 -14.67
C GLU A 110 16.07 12.62 -14.67
N ALA A 111 15.65 11.48 -15.25
CA ALA A 111 14.24 11.10 -15.26
C ALA A 111 13.71 10.77 -13.86
N GLN A 112 14.51 10.16 -12.99
CA GLN A 112 14.14 9.89 -11.61
C GLN A 112 14.00 11.19 -10.80
N GLN A 113 14.84 12.18 -11.03
CA GLN A 113 14.72 13.53 -10.44
C GLN A 113 13.39 14.17 -10.85
N LEU A 114 13.06 14.15 -12.14
CA LEU A 114 11.79 14.68 -12.65
C LEU A 114 10.57 13.93 -12.06
N HIS A 115 10.65 12.61 -11.91
CA HIS A 115 9.58 11.83 -11.29
C HIS A 115 9.40 12.19 -9.81
N TYR A 116 10.49 12.44 -9.09
CA TYR A 116 10.42 12.94 -7.72
C TYR A 116 9.76 14.31 -7.65
N GLU A 117 10.22 15.27 -8.42
CA GLU A 117 9.74 16.65 -8.41
C GLU A 117 8.26 16.78 -8.83
N LEU A 118 7.85 16.01 -9.84
CA LEU A 118 6.49 16.13 -10.43
C LEU A 118 5.47 15.17 -9.83
N ARG A 119 5.90 14.06 -9.25
CA ARG A 119 5.02 12.96 -8.85
C ARG A 119 5.29 12.41 -7.46
N ASN A 120 6.26 12.96 -6.74
CA ASN A 120 6.73 12.48 -5.44
C ASN A 120 7.11 10.97 -5.45
N VAL A 121 7.63 10.49 -6.60
CA VAL A 121 8.14 9.12 -6.70
C VAL A 121 9.56 9.10 -6.19
N ILE A 122 9.81 8.32 -5.14
CA ILE A 122 11.15 8.21 -4.54
C ILE A 122 12.13 7.60 -5.53
N PRO A 123 13.29 8.24 -5.77
CA PRO A 123 14.32 7.70 -6.63
C PRO A 123 14.90 6.39 -6.10
N CYS A 124 15.29 5.48 -7.00
CA CYS A 124 16.14 4.34 -6.67
C CYS A 124 17.64 4.66 -6.82
N ASN A 125 17.97 5.79 -7.42
CA ASN A 125 19.35 6.23 -7.63
C ASN A 125 19.95 6.69 -6.31
N THR A 126 21.03 6.05 -5.86
CA THR A 126 21.66 6.32 -4.57
C THR A 126 22.28 7.71 -4.46
N THR A 127 22.70 8.30 -5.58
CA THR A 127 23.23 9.68 -5.61
C THR A 127 22.12 10.68 -5.35
N LEU A 128 20.94 10.48 -5.95
CA LEU A 128 19.77 11.31 -5.69
C LEU A 128 19.26 11.16 -4.27
N LEU A 129 19.23 9.94 -3.74
CA LEU A 129 18.83 9.69 -2.34
C LEU A 129 19.78 10.35 -1.33
N ALA A 130 21.03 10.58 -1.70
CA ALA A 130 22.01 11.28 -0.87
C ALA A 130 21.94 12.81 -0.99
N ASP A 131 21.16 13.34 -1.94
CA ASP A 131 20.94 14.79 -2.05
C ASP A 131 20.17 15.29 -0.82
N PRO A 132 20.67 16.30 -0.09
CA PRO A 132 20.01 16.83 1.10
C PRO A 132 18.56 17.29 0.87
N ALA A 133 18.22 17.77 -0.32
CA ALA A 133 16.87 18.19 -0.66
C ALA A 133 15.90 17.01 -0.70
N ILE A 134 16.38 15.82 -1.09
CA ILE A 134 15.58 14.58 -1.12
C ILE A 134 15.68 13.85 0.22
N ALA A 135 16.87 13.74 0.77
CA ALA A 135 17.10 13.00 2.02
C ALA A 135 16.37 13.60 3.24
N ASN A 136 16.16 14.92 3.26
CA ASN A 136 15.42 15.62 4.32
C ASN A 136 13.93 15.78 4.03
N ASP A 137 13.42 15.27 2.92
CA ASP A 137 11.97 15.24 2.64
C ASP A 137 11.28 14.27 3.58
N ALA A 138 10.26 14.76 4.30
CA ALA A 138 9.51 13.97 5.27
C ALA A 138 8.83 12.73 4.66
N LEU A 139 8.33 12.84 3.41
CA LEU A 139 7.74 11.72 2.69
C LEU A 139 8.79 10.67 2.37
N VAL A 140 9.97 11.08 1.89
CA VAL A 140 11.09 10.18 1.61
C VAL A 140 11.55 9.48 2.89
N ALA A 141 11.69 10.22 3.99
CA ALA A 141 12.06 9.66 5.29
C ALA A 141 11.04 8.63 5.78
N ALA A 142 9.74 8.92 5.70
CA ALA A 142 8.67 7.99 6.10
C ALA A 142 8.62 6.73 5.20
N GLN A 143 8.87 6.88 3.89
CA GLN A 143 8.94 5.73 3.00
C GLN A 143 10.18 4.87 3.23
N ASN A 144 11.34 5.46 3.46
CA ASN A 144 12.56 4.73 3.81
C ASN A 144 12.36 3.96 5.12
N ASP A 145 11.77 4.60 6.14
CA ASP A 145 11.41 3.95 7.40
C ASP A 145 10.43 2.78 7.18
N THR A 146 9.45 2.95 6.29
CA THR A 146 8.53 1.88 5.88
C THR A 146 9.27 0.74 5.19
N PHE A 147 10.17 1.02 4.25
CA PHE A 147 10.96 0.00 3.57
C PHE A 147 11.81 -0.81 4.54
N ASP A 148 12.49 -0.13 5.46
CA ASP A 148 13.45 -0.76 6.36
C ASP A 148 12.80 -1.57 7.49
N ARG A 149 11.66 -1.14 7.98
CA ARG A 149 11.07 -1.68 9.21
C ARG A 149 9.68 -2.30 9.07
N THR A 150 8.87 -1.81 8.15
CA THR A 150 7.42 -2.13 8.10
C THR A 150 6.95 -2.54 6.71
N SER A 151 7.84 -3.07 5.89
CA SER A 151 7.45 -3.63 4.59
C SER A 151 7.98 -5.03 4.36
N ILE A 152 7.30 -5.72 3.48
CA ILE A 152 7.77 -6.96 2.86
C ILE A 152 7.72 -6.80 1.35
N LEU A 153 8.72 -7.35 0.67
CA LEU A 153 8.70 -7.33 -0.78
C LEU A 153 7.53 -8.16 -1.29
N GLN A 154 6.70 -7.56 -2.13
CA GLN A 154 5.60 -8.29 -2.76
C GLN A 154 6.15 -9.46 -3.57
N PRO A 155 5.67 -10.70 -3.34
CA PRO A 155 6.12 -11.86 -4.09
C PRO A 155 5.87 -11.69 -5.60
N PHE A 156 6.90 -11.93 -6.40
CA PHE A 156 6.81 -11.83 -7.85
C PHE A 156 6.44 -13.18 -8.47
N VAL A 157 5.23 -13.65 -8.13
CA VAL A 157 4.66 -14.90 -8.61
C VAL A 157 3.24 -14.67 -9.13
N PRO A 158 2.79 -15.40 -10.17
CA PRO A 158 1.43 -15.23 -10.72
C PRO A 158 0.32 -15.38 -9.68
N ALA A 159 0.48 -16.29 -8.73
CA ALA A 159 -0.48 -16.54 -7.64
C ALA A 159 -0.73 -15.30 -6.75
N MET A 160 0.18 -14.32 -6.72
CA MET A 160 -0.02 -13.08 -5.97
C MET A 160 -1.24 -12.28 -6.47
N ASN A 161 -1.60 -12.43 -7.75
CA ASN A 161 -2.78 -11.78 -8.32
C ASN A 161 -4.09 -12.30 -7.70
N ASN A 162 -4.09 -13.51 -7.18
CA ASN A 162 -5.27 -14.13 -6.54
C ASN A 162 -5.54 -13.55 -5.14
N CYS A 163 -4.60 -12.79 -4.58
CA CYS A 163 -4.72 -12.22 -3.24
C CYS A 163 -5.75 -11.08 -3.17
N TRP A 164 -5.80 -10.22 -4.19
CA TRP A 164 -6.49 -8.92 -4.10
C TRP A 164 -8.00 -9.03 -3.95
N THR A 165 -8.66 -9.80 -4.81
CA THR A 165 -10.13 -9.94 -4.79
C THR A 165 -10.66 -10.58 -3.51
N PRO A 166 -10.10 -11.70 -2.98
CA PRO A 166 -10.53 -12.26 -1.71
C PRO A 166 -10.36 -11.31 -0.52
N VAL A 167 -9.25 -10.56 -0.45
CA VAL A 167 -9.03 -9.56 0.60
C VAL A 167 -10.04 -8.42 0.51
N GLU A 168 -10.27 -7.91 -0.69
CA GLU A 168 -11.28 -6.87 -0.91
C GLU A 168 -12.68 -7.34 -0.53
N ASN A 169 -13.04 -8.57 -0.88
CA ASN A 169 -14.32 -9.16 -0.52
C ASN A 169 -14.46 -9.35 1.00
N MET A 170 -13.38 -9.71 1.69
CA MET A 170 -13.33 -9.74 3.16
C MET A 170 -13.67 -8.37 3.74
N GLY A 171 -13.00 -7.32 3.30
CA GLY A 171 -13.26 -5.94 3.76
C GLY A 171 -14.69 -5.50 3.48
N LYS A 172 -15.21 -5.78 2.28
CA LYS A 172 -16.62 -5.49 1.92
C LYS A 172 -17.61 -6.27 2.80
N GLY A 173 -17.32 -7.53 3.08
CA GLY A 173 -18.14 -8.39 3.93
C GLY A 173 -18.21 -7.89 5.38
N ILE A 174 -17.10 -7.44 5.94
CA ILE A 174 -17.08 -6.81 7.26
C ILE A 174 -17.89 -5.51 7.26
N ARG A 175 -17.68 -4.66 6.28
CA ARG A 175 -18.37 -3.37 6.16
C ARG A 175 -19.89 -3.51 6.05
N ASN A 176 -20.38 -4.47 5.27
CA ASN A 176 -21.81 -4.69 5.06
C ASN A 176 -22.48 -5.60 6.10
N GLY A 177 -21.73 -6.10 7.08
CA GLY A 177 -22.21 -6.93 8.17
C GLY A 177 -22.48 -8.40 7.80
N THR A 178 -22.06 -8.86 6.62
CA THR A 178 -22.13 -10.29 6.27
C THR A 178 -21.02 -11.09 6.94
N ILE A 179 -19.91 -10.45 7.27
CA ILE A 179 -18.82 -11.02 8.06
C ILE A 179 -18.85 -10.36 9.45
N THR A 180 -19.04 -11.19 10.45
CA THR A 180 -19.21 -10.80 11.85
C THR A 180 -18.34 -11.68 12.75
N ALA A 181 -18.25 -11.36 14.03
CA ALA A 181 -17.52 -12.18 14.99
C ALA A 181 -18.00 -13.65 15.00
N ALA A 182 -19.27 -13.92 14.67
CA ALA A 182 -19.84 -15.27 14.69
C ALA A 182 -19.29 -16.17 13.56
N ASN A 183 -18.90 -15.60 12.42
CA ASN A 183 -18.41 -16.36 11.26
C ASN A 183 -16.99 -15.95 10.81
N ALA A 184 -16.29 -15.15 11.60
CA ALA A 184 -14.96 -14.63 11.26
C ALA A 184 -13.97 -15.74 10.90
N ALA A 185 -13.89 -16.81 11.68
CA ALA A 185 -12.97 -17.92 11.42
C ALA A 185 -13.28 -18.64 10.11
N GLU A 186 -14.56 -18.95 9.87
CA GLU A 186 -15.03 -19.61 8.64
C GLU A 186 -14.71 -18.76 7.41
N GLN A 187 -15.02 -17.46 7.48
CA GLN A 187 -14.80 -16.54 6.36
C GLN A 187 -13.30 -16.27 6.11
N THR A 188 -12.46 -16.34 7.16
CA THR A 188 -11.00 -16.28 7.03
C THR A 188 -10.47 -17.49 6.25
N GLU A 189 -10.94 -18.71 6.56
CA GLU A 189 -10.55 -19.90 5.82
C GLU A 189 -11.06 -19.86 4.37
N ALA A 190 -12.29 -19.43 4.14
CA ALA A 190 -12.82 -19.26 2.79
C ALA A 190 -12.00 -18.25 1.96
N MET A 191 -11.56 -17.15 2.58
CA MET A 191 -10.64 -16.20 1.95
C MET A 191 -9.30 -16.86 1.61
N ASN A 192 -8.71 -17.59 2.55
CA ASN A 192 -7.46 -18.31 2.36
C ASN A 192 -7.55 -19.36 1.23
N GLU A 193 -8.61 -20.12 1.19
CA GLU A 193 -8.88 -21.08 0.11
C GLU A 193 -9.00 -20.38 -1.25
N ALA A 194 -9.72 -19.26 -1.31
CA ALA A 194 -9.87 -18.49 -2.53
C ALA A 194 -8.55 -17.92 -3.05
N MET A 195 -7.65 -17.48 -2.16
CA MET A 195 -6.31 -17.02 -2.50
C MET A 195 -5.40 -18.12 -3.06
N ASN A 196 -5.58 -19.35 -2.56
CA ASN A 196 -4.78 -20.52 -2.91
C ASN A 196 -5.42 -21.36 -4.01
N SER A 197 -6.61 -21.01 -4.48
CA SER A 197 -7.23 -21.69 -5.60
C SER A 197 -6.42 -21.41 -6.88
N ASP A 198 -6.03 -22.48 -7.54
CA ASP A 198 -5.48 -22.36 -8.90
C ASP A 198 -6.58 -21.77 -9.77
N GLY A 199 -6.45 -20.51 -10.16
CA GLY A 199 -7.46 -19.73 -10.88
C GLY A 199 -7.90 -20.29 -12.24
N ILE A 200 -8.19 -21.60 -12.28
CA ILE A 200 -8.75 -22.35 -13.39
C ILE A 200 -10.21 -22.67 -13.04
N SER A 201 -11.06 -21.72 -13.29
CA SER A 201 -12.48 -21.99 -13.48
C SER A 201 -12.99 -21.17 -14.65
#